data_6fd768e66166ca37d53af4ef8e411b4b
#
_entry.id   6fd768e66166ca37d53af4ef8e411b4b
#
_cell.length_a   1.000
_cell.length_b   1.000
_cell.length_c   1.000
_cell.angle_alpha   90.00
_cell.angle_beta   90.00
_cell.angle_gamma   90.00
#
_symmetry.space_group_name_H-M   'P 1'
#
loop_
_entity.id
_entity.type
_entity.pdbx_description
1 polymer ?
#
loop_
_entity_poly.entity_id
_entity_poly.type
_entity_poly.pdbx_seq_one_letter_code
_entity_poly.pdbx_strand_id
1 'polypeptide(L)'
;MKKSIKGNILDINVDVIVNAANVNLEGGGGVDGMIHRAAGPQLLETCKEIGYCETGKAVITDSYGITKAKYIIHTPGPVWKGGEKGEAELLASSYWNSLMLAKENGCKSISFPNISTGVYGFPKIDAAHIALETVSKFLNEIDNEMDVILVCYDVVNYKIYQELCPIIK
;
A
#
# COMPACT_ATOMS: atom_id res chain seq x y z
N MET A 1 -13.99 6.63 4.35
CA MET A 1 -14.31 6.77 2.91
C MET A 1 -13.20 6.16 2.08
N LYS A 2 -13.55 5.48 1.00
CA LYS A 2 -12.53 4.97 0.07
C LYS A 2 -12.73 5.60 -1.31
N LYS A 3 -11.63 5.89 -1.99
CA LYS A 3 -11.65 6.37 -3.38
C LYS A 3 -10.40 5.89 -4.12
N SER A 4 -10.49 5.82 -5.43
CA SER A 4 -9.35 5.54 -6.29
C SER A 4 -9.05 6.77 -7.14
N ILE A 5 -7.77 7.03 -7.34
CA ILE A 5 -7.29 8.13 -8.18
C ILE A 5 -6.15 7.65 -9.08
N LYS A 6 -5.94 8.36 -10.17
CA LYS A 6 -4.74 8.18 -10.99
C LYS A 6 -3.75 9.28 -10.62
N GLY A 7 -2.52 8.91 -10.32
CA GLY A 7 -1.50 9.90 -9.96
C GLY A 7 -0.27 9.29 -9.32
N ASN A 8 0.54 10.16 -8.74
CA ASN A 8 1.74 9.80 -8.01
C ASN A 8 1.40 9.82 -6.51
N ILE A 9 1.66 8.72 -5.81
CA ILE A 9 1.36 8.60 -4.38
C ILE A 9 2.08 9.66 -3.54
N LEU A 10 3.21 10.18 -4.02
CA LEU A 10 3.98 11.22 -3.32
C LEU A 10 3.31 12.60 -3.37
N ASP A 11 2.31 12.77 -4.24
CA ASP A 11 1.60 14.03 -4.37
C ASP A 11 0.36 14.15 -3.47
N ILE A 12 0.06 13.11 -2.71
CA ILE A 12 -1.17 13.00 -1.92
C ILE A 12 -0.90 13.34 -0.45
N ASN A 13 -1.68 14.26 0.12
CA ASN A 13 -1.61 14.58 1.54
C ASN A 13 -2.40 13.54 2.34
N VAL A 14 -1.71 12.74 3.12
CA VAL A 14 -2.29 11.71 3.99
C VAL A 14 -1.45 11.59 5.26
N ASP A 15 -1.98 10.94 6.27
CA ASP A 15 -1.19 10.67 7.48
C ASP A 15 -0.12 9.62 7.22
N VAL A 16 -0.42 8.61 6.42
CA VAL A 16 0.53 7.54 6.11
C VAL A 16 0.44 7.09 4.66
N ILE A 17 1.61 6.91 4.04
CA ILE A 17 1.76 6.32 2.70
C ILE A 17 2.17 4.86 2.88
N VAL A 18 1.55 3.96 2.12
CA VAL A 18 1.97 2.56 2.08
C VAL A 18 2.99 2.37 0.95
N ASN A 19 4.07 1.71 1.28
CA ASN A 19 5.13 1.32 0.35
C ASN A 19 5.02 -0.18 0.05
N ALA A 20 5.00 -0.51 -1.23
CA ALA A 20 5.11 -1.89 -1.69
C ALA A 20 6.59 -2.31 -1.61
N ALA A 21 6.98 -2.81 -0.46
CA ALA A 21 8.36 -3.13 -0.12
C ALA A 21 8.73 -4.57 -0.53
N ASN A 22 10.02 -4.89 -0.46
CA ASN A 22 10.49 -6.28 -0.45
C ASN A 22 10.68 -6.73 1.00
N VAL A 23 10.83 -8.05 1.20
CA VAL A 23 10.92 -8.63 2.55
C VAL A 23 12.16 -8.17 3.31
N ASN A 24 13.24 -7.83 2.64
CA ASN A 24 14.47 -7.34 3.27
C ASN A 24 14.47 -5.85 3.53
N LEU A 25 13.43 -5.13 3.11
CA LEU A 25 13.27 -3.69 3.33
C LEU A 25 14.45 -2.87 2.79
N GLU A 26 15.03 -3.31 1.69
CA GLU A 26 16.29 -2.74 1.17
C GLU A 26 16.11 -1.73 0.05
N GLY A 27 14.85 -1.35 -0.23
CA GLY A 27 14.54 -0.48 -1.36
C GLY A 27 14.55 -1.27 -2.67
N GLY A 28 14.25 -0.61 -3.75
CA GLY A 28 14.20 -1.26 -5.07
C GLY A 28 13.76 -0.29 -6.13
N GLY A 29 13.08 -0.79 -7.15
CA GLY A 29 12.50 0.01 -8.23
C GLY A 29 11.05 0.39 -7.97
N GLY A 30 10.40 0.93 -8.98
CA GLY A 30 9.00 1.30 -8.93
C GLY A 30 8.67 2.29 -7.80
N VAL A 31 7.53 2.10 -7.14
CA VAL A 31 7.11 2.99 -6.07
C VAL A 31 8.06 2.93 -4.87
N ASP A 32 8.62 1.76 -4.56
CA ASP A 32 9.60 1.59 -3.49
C ASP A 32 10.82 2.50 -3.71
N GLY A 33 11.38 2.49 -4.91
CA GLY A 33 12.49 3.37 -5.26
C GLY A 33 12.12 4.86 -5.18
N MET A 34 10.92 5.22 -5.63
CA MET A 34 10.43 6.60 -5.57
C MET A 34 10.30 7.09 -4.13
N ILE A 35 9.75 6.27 -3.25
CA ILE A 35 9.58 6.60 -1.83
C ILE A 35 10.93 6.75 -1.15
N HIS A 36 11.87 5.82 -1.37
CA HIS A 36 13.21 5.92 -0.78
C HIS A 36 13.96 7.17 -1.24
N ARG A 37 13.87 7.52 -2.52
CA ARG A 37 14.51 8.76 -3.04
C ARG A 37 13.90 10.01 -2.42
N ALA A 38 12.59 10.04 -2.26
CA ALA A 38 11.90 11.20 -1.70
C ALA A 38 12.13 11.34 -0.19
N ALA A 39 12.17 10.23 0.54
CA ALA A 39 12.40 10.21 1.99
C ALA A 39 13.85 10.56 2.35
N GLY A 40 14.79 10.20 1.48
CA GLY A 40 16.21 10.37 1.72
C GLY A 40 16.85 9.16 2.40
N PRO A 41 18.19 9.19 2.63
CA PRO A 41 18.96 8.01 3.07
C PRO A 41 18.60 7.50 4.46
N GLN A 42 18.02 8.33 5.31
CA GLN A 42 17.64 7.92 6.66
C GLN A 42 16.60 6.81 6.65
N LEU A 43 15.72 6.76 5.64
CA LEU A 43 14.70 5.71 5.54
C LEU A 43 15.35 4.34 5.41
N LEU A 44 16.35 4.21 4.53
CA LEU A 44 17.04 2.93 4.34
C LEU A 44 17.77 2.51 5.61
N GLU A 45 18.38 3.44 6.33
CA GLU A 45 19.03 3.15 7.61
C GLU A 45 18.04 2.58 8.63
N THR A 46 16.88 3.20 8.77
CA THR A 46 15.82 2.70 9.66
C THR A 46 15.32 1.33 9.22
N CYS A 47 15.12 1.13 7.92
CA CYS A 47 14.72 -0.17 7.37
C CYS A 47 15.75 -1.27 7.66
N LYS A 48 17.03 -0.95 7.60
CA LYS A 48 18.11 -1.90 7.94
C LYS A 48 18.08 -2.28 9.43
N GLU A 49 17.73 -1.35 10.30
CA GLU A 49 17.57 -1.65 11.73
C GLU A 49 16.40 -2.61 11.97
N ILE A 50 15.30 -2.45 11.25
CA ILE A 50 14.16 -3.38 11.30
C ILE A 50 14.56 -4.73 10.73
N GLY A 51 15.28 -4.75 9.62
CA GLY A 51 15.96 -5.88 9.01
C GLY A 51 15.10 -6.75 8.10
N TYR A 52 13.85 -7.00 8.45
CA TYR A 52 13.01 -7.95 7.71
C TYR A 52 11.54 -7.69 7.99
N CYS A 53 10.70 -7.88 6.97
CA CYS A 53 9.25 -7.91 7.12
C CYS A 53 8.70 -9.04 6.27
N GLU A 54 8.00 -9.97 6.89
CA GLU A 54 7.42 -11.13 6.20
C GLU A 54 6.34 -10.69 5.21
N THR A 55 6.24 -11.40 4.08
CA THR A 55 5.18 -11.16 3.09
C THR A 55 3.81 -11.17 3.76
N GLY A 56 3.00 -10.17 3.48
CA GLY A 56 1.67 -9.99 4.08
C GLY A 56 1.65 -9.27 5.42
N LYS A 57 2.80 -9.04 6.03
CA LYS A 57 2.95 -8.24 7.25
C LYS A 57 3.24 -6.79 6.91
N ALA A 58 3.31 -5.93 7.93
CA ALA A 58 3.59 -4.51 7.74
C ALA A 58 4.41 -3.96 8.89
N VAL A 59 5.27 -2.99 8.59
CA VAL A 59 6.03 -2.23 9.59
C VAL A 59 5.89 -0.74 9.28
N ILE A 60 6.06 0.10 10.28
CA ILE A 60 5.90 1.55 10.14
C ILE A 60 7.22 2.26 10.46
N THR A 61 7.51 3.32 9.69
CA THR A 61 8.65 4.21 9.90
C THR A 61 8.21 5.66 9.81
N ASP A 62 9.10 6.57 10.21
CA ASP A 62 8.96 7.99 9.89
C ASP A 62 9.01 8.19 8.37
N SER A 63 8.46 9.30 7.89
CA SER A 63 8.49 9.66 6.45
C SER A 63 9.72 10.48 6.04
N TYR A 64 10.50 10.95 7.01
CA TYR A 64 11.71 11.76 6.82
C TYR A 64 11.50 12.92 5.84
N GLY A 65 12.12 12.88 4.68
CA GLY A 65 12.04 13.96 3.69
C GLY A 65 10.69 14.09 2.97
N ILE A 66 9.77 13.14 3.15
CA ILE A 66 8.42 13.24 2.58
C ILE A 66 7.56 14.09 3.50
N THR A 67 7.18 15.29 3.02
CA THR A 67 6.45 16.26 3.84
C THR A 67 4.93 16.09 3.79
N LYS A 68 4.41 15.36 2.81
CA LYS A 68 2.96 15.17 2.63
C LYS A 68 2.38 14.03 3.45
N ALA A 69 3.22 13.31 4.18
CA ALA A 69 2.80 12.26 5.09
C ALA A 69 3.66 12.27 6.35
N LYS A 70 3.13 11.75 7.44
CA LYS A 70 3.88 11.63 8.71
C LYS A 70 4.66 10.34 8.78
N TYR A 71 4.10 9.27 8.22
CA TYR A 71 4.64 7.91 8.33
C TYR A 71 4.65 7.23 6.97
N ILE A 72 5.47 6.19 6.89
CA ILE A 72 5.45 5.23 5.79
C ILE A 72 5.20 3.86 6.40
N ILE A 73 4.24 3.13 5.88
CA ILE A 73 4.02 1.72 6.20
C ILE A 73 4.61 0.90 5.07
N HIS A 74 5.48 -0.04 5.41
CA HIS A 74 6.13 -0.92 4.44
C HIS A 74 5.49 -2.29 4.54
N THR A 75 4.97 -2.79 3.43
CA THR A 75 4.37 -4.12 3.37
C THR A 75 4.86 -4.86 2.12
N PRO A 76 5.48 -6.03 2.30
CA PRO A 76 5.83 -6.87 1.15
C PRO A 76 4.60 -7.64 0.69
N GLY A 77 4.13 -7.32 -0.52
CA GLY A 77 3.10 -8.12 -1.16
C GLY A 77 3.68 -9.40 -1.75
N PRO A 78 2.82 -10.39 -2.07
CA PRO A 78 3.29 -11.64 -2.65
C PRO A 78 3.74 -11.49 -4.11
N VAL A 79 4.73 -12.29 -4.49
CA VAL A 79 5.07 -12.53 -5.89
C VAL A 79 4.06 -13.54 -6.43
N TRP A 80 3.49 -13.25 -7.60
CA TRP A 80 2.53 -14.16 -8.23
C TRP A 80 3.24 -15.39 -8.78
N LYS A 81 2.75 -16.56 -8.38
CA LYS A 81 3.29 -17.87 -8.79
C LYS A 81 2.14 -18.81 -9.20
N GLY A 82 1.15 -18.28 -9.91
CA GLY A 82 0.04 -19.06 -10.44
C GLY A 82 -1.23 -19.12 -9.59
N GLY A 83 -1.22 -18.54 -8.39
CA GLY A 83 -2.41 -18.42 -7.55
C GLY A 83 -2.66 -19.57 -6.57
N GLU A 84 -1.78 -20.58 -6.52
CA GLU A 84 -1.93 -21.76 -5.64
C GLU A 84 -1.02 -21.72 -4.41
N LYS A 85 -0.30 -20.62 -4.19
CA LYS A 85 0.65 -20.45 -3.10
C LYS A 85 0.15 -19.52 -1.99
N GLY A 86 -1.17 -19.33 -1.90
CA GLY A 86 -1.76 -18.44 -0.90
C GLY A 86 -1.60 -16.96 -1.22
N GLU A 87 -1.33 -16.62 -2.49
CA GLU A 87 -1.06 -15.22 -2.87
C GLU A 87 -2.24 -14.31 -2.60
N ALA A 88 -3.49 -14.77 -2.84
CA ALA A 88 -4.67 -13.96 -2.59
C ALA A 88 -4.80 -13.59 -1.11
N GLU A 89 -4.61 -14.54 -0.22
CA GLU A 89 -4.67 -14.32 1.23
C GLU A 89 -3.52 -13.42 1.69
N LEU A 90 -2.33 -13.59 1.13
CA LEU A 90 -1.17 -12.75 1.47
C LEU A 90 -1.36 -11.31 1.02
N LEU A 91 -1.94 -11.10 -0.18
CA LEU A 91 -2.23 -9.74 -0.65
C LEU A 91 -3.29 -9.08 0.23
N ALA A 92 -4.36 -9.79 0.56
CA ALA A 92 -5.37 -9.29 1.49
C ALA A 92 -4.75 -8.93 2.85
N SER A 93 -3.83 -9.76 3.36
CA SER A 93 -3.12 -9.50 4.61
C SER A 93 -2.27 -8.24 4.54
N SER A 94 -1.60 -7.97 3.41
CA SER A 94 -0.83 -6.73 3.24
C SER A 94 -1.71 -5.50 3.39
N TYR A 95 -2.88 -5.48 2.75
CA TYR A 95 -3.84 -4.37 2.89
C TYR A 95 -4.38 -4.27 4.33
N TRP A 96 -4.82 -5.39 4.88
CA TRP A 96 -5.41 -5.42 6.22
C TRP A 96 -4.42 -5.00 7.31
N ASN A 97 -3.22 -5.58 7.32
CA ASN A 97 -2.21 -5.26 8.32
C ASN A 97 -1.74 -3.83 8.22
N SER A 98 -1.66 -3.28 7.01
CA SER A 98 -1.34 -1.86 6.81
C SER A 98 -2.42 -0.96 7.40
N LEU A 99 -3.69 -1.26 7.17
CA LEU A 99 -4.81 -0.50 7.73
C LEU A 99 -4.84 -0.57 9.26
N MET A 100 -4.65 -1.76 9.82
CA MET A 100 -4.61 -1.94 11.27
C MET A 100 -3.45 -1.18 11.91
N LEU A 101 -2.28 -1.22 11.30
CA LEU A 101 -1.10 -0.51 11.79
C LEU A 101 -1.29 1.01 11.72
N ALA A 102 -1.92 1.51 10.66
CA ALA A 102 -2.27 2.92 10.54
C ALA A 102 -3.20 3.36 11.66
N LYS A 103 -4.23 2.58 11.94
CA LYS A 103 -5.17 2.87 13.03
C LYS A 103 -4.47 2.86 14.38
N GLU A 104 -3.63 1.88 14.66
CA GLU A 104 -2.86 1.79 15.90
C GLU A 104 -1.96 3.01 16.13
N ASN A 105 -1.52 3.67 15.06
CA ASN A 105 -0.69 4.86 15.13
C ASN A 105 -1.47 6.17 15.01
N GLY A 106 -2.79 6.11 15.17
CA GLY A 106 -3.63 7.30 15.19
C GLY A 106 -3.85 7.95 13.83
N CYS A 107 -3.56 7.25 12.73
CA CYS A 107 -3.75 7.79 11.39
C CYS A 107 -5.22 7.82 11.02
N LYS A 108 -5.63 8.90 10.37
CA LYS A 108 -7.00 9.09 9.88
C LYS A 108 -7.10 9.00 8.36
N SER A 109 -5.97 8.98 7.67
CA SER A 109 -5.91 8.84 6.22
C SER A 109 -4.69 8.02 5.83
N ILE A 110 -4.87 7.22 4.78
CA ILE A 110 -3.87 6.29 4.28
C ILE A 110 -3.96 6.22 2.75
N SER A 111 -2.82 6.15 2.08
CA SER A 111 -2.77 5.93 0.64
C SER A 111 -2.03 4.64 0.32
N PHE A 112 -2.55 3.90 -0.65
CA PHE A 112 -2.00 2.63 -1.11
C PHE A 112 -1.60 2.70 -2.56
N PRO A 113 -0.46 2.10 -2.93
CA PRO A 113 -0.16 1.81 -4.33
C PRO A 113 -0.88 0.53 -4.76
N ASN A 114 -0.75 0.15 -6.03
CA ASN A 114 -1.26 -1.14 -6.52
C ASN A 114 -0.26 -2.26 -6.16
N ILE A 115 -0.38 -2.80 -4.97
CA ILE A 115 0.55 -3.78 -4.42
C ILE A 115 0.60 -5.04 -5.29
N SER A 116 1.79 -5.56 -5.56
CA SER A 116 2.09 -6.81 -6.29
C SER A 116 1.75 -6.82 -7.78
N THR A 117 1.21 -5.75 -8.37
CA THR A 117 0.76 -5.78 -9.78
C THR A 117 1.82 -5.33 -10.78
N GLY A 118 2.96 -4.87 -10.34
CA GLY A 118 4.09 -4.53 -11.21
C GLY A 118 4.94 -5.77 -11.50
N VAL A 119 6.22 -5.70 -11.14
CA VAL A 119 7.20 -6.78 -11.37
C VAL A 119 6.75 -8.11 -10.75
N TYR A 120 6.03 -8.06 -9.62
CA TYR A 120 5.55 -9.28 -8.96
C TYR A 120 4.43 -9.99 -9.72
N GLY A 121 3.83 -9.35 -10.73
CA GLY A 121 2.98 -10.01 -11.70
C GLY A 121 1.60 -10.47 -11.24
N PHE A 122 1.11 -10.04 -10.09
CA PHE A 122 -0.24 -10.40 -9.64
C PHE A 122 -1.25 -9.87 -10.67
N PRO A 123 -2.23 -10.71 -11.11
CA PRO A 123 -3.24 -10.26 -12.06
C PRO A 123 -3.97 -9.01 -11.54
N LYS A 124 -4.02 -7.97 -12.36
CA LYS A 124 -4.49 -6.65 -11.94
C LYS A 124 -5.95 -6.63 -11.50
N ILE A 125 -6.81 -7.36 -12.20
CA ILE A 125 -8.25 -7.43 -11.88
C ILE A 125 -8.44 -8.10 -10.52
N ASP A 126 -7.80 -9.25 -10.32
CA ASP A 126 -7.88 -9.99 -9.05
C ASP A 126 -7.33 -9.18 -7.89
N ALA A 127 -6.19 -8.51 -8.11
CA ALA A 127 -5.58 -7.65 -7.10
C ALA A 127 -6.49 -6.48 -6.71
N ALA A 128 -7.17 -5.88 -7.68
CA ALA A 128 -8.11 -4.79 -7.42
C ALA A 128 -9.31 -5.25 -6.59
N HIS A 129 -9.87 -6.41 -6.91
CA HIS A 129 -10.95 -7.01 -6.10
C HIS A 129 -10.50 -7.23 -4.66
N ILE A 130 -9.33 -7.81 -4.46
CA ILE A 130 -8.78 -8.08 -3.13
C ILE A 130 -8.59 -6.77 -2.34
N ALA A 131 -8.00 -5.76 -2.98
CA ALA A 131 -7.79 -4.47 -2.34
C ALA A 131 -9.11 -3.83 -1.91
N LEU A 132 -10.07 -3.75 -2.82
CA LEU A 132 -11.37 -3.12 -2.55
C LEU A 132 -12.19 -3.88 -1.51
N GLU A 133 -12.21 -5.20 -1.57
CA GLU A 133 -12.90 -6.03 -0.57
C GLU A 133 -12.28 -5.88 0.81
N THR A 134 -10.96 -5.90 0.91
CA THR A 134 -10.25 -5.78 2.17
C THR A 134 -10.45 -4.40 2.79
N VAL A 135 -10.35 -3.34 1.99
CA VAL A 135 -10.60 -1.97 2.45
C VAL A 135 -12.06 -1.82 2.91
N SER A 136 -13.01 -2.33 2.15
CA SER A 136 -14.43 -2.28 2.53
C SER A 136 -14.70 -3.00 3.86
N LYS A 137 -14.10 -4.17 4.03
CA LYS A 137 -14.21 -4.94 5.28
C LYS A 137 -13.67 -4.14 6.46
N PHE A 138 -12.49 -3.55 6.30
CA PHE A 138 -11.89 -2.72 7.35
C PHE A 138 -12.78 -1.53 7.71
N LEU A 139 -13.28 -0.80 6.70
CA LEU A 139 -14.14 0.36 6.93
C LEU A 139 -15.47 -0.02 7.61
N ASN A 140 -16.01 -1.19 7.29
CA ASN A 140 -17.29 -1.65 7.88
C ASN A 140 -17.14 -2.22 9.29
N GLU A 141 -16.04 -2.90 9.57
CA GLU A 141 -15.89 -3.67 10.82
C GLU A 141 -15.01 -2.97 11.85
N ILE A 142 -14.05 -2.14 11.45
CA ILE A 142 -13.03 -1.59 12.34
C ILE A 142 -13.14 -0.07 12.48
N ASP A 143 -13.10 0.67 11.37
CA ASP A 143 -13.06 2.13 11.39
C ASP A 143 -13.70 2.71 10.15
N ASN A 144 -14.95 3.17 10.24
CA ASN A 144 -15.67 3.72 9.09
C ASN A 144 -15.27 5.17 8.76
N GLU A 145 -14.45 5.79 9.57
CA GLU A 145 -14.02 7.19 9.38
C GLU A 145 -12.65 7.31 8.69
N MET A 146 -11.91 6.21 8.56
CA MET A 146 -10.62 6.22 7.88
C MET A 146 -10.79 6.61 6.40
N ASP A 147 -10.01 7.59 5.94
CA ASP A 147 -9.94 7.92 4.52
C ASP A 147 -8.89 7.05 3.85
N VAL A 148 -9.32 6.22 2.90
CA VAL A 148 -8.44 5.29 2.17
C VAL A 148 -8.39 5.71 0.71
N ILE A 149 -7.21 6.01 0.23
CA ILE A 149 -6.97 6.46 -1.15
C ILE A 149 -6.14 5.39 -1.85
N LEU A 150 -6.73 4.79 -2.88
CA LEU A 150 -6.08 3.79 -3.72
C LEU A 150 -5.50 4.52 -4.93
N VAL A 151 -4.18 4.64 -4.98
CA VAL A 151 -3.49 5.46 -5.98
C VAL A 151 -2.99 4.57 -7.10
N CYS A 152 -3.55 4.76 -8.29
CA CYS A 152 -3.16 4.03 -9.48
C CYS A 152 -2.14 4.85 -10.27
N TYR A 153 -0.94 4.34 -10.44
CA TYR A 153 0.10 5.03 -11.21
C TYR A 153 -0.14 4.93 -12.71
N ASP A 154 -0.63 3.79 -13.18
CA ASP A 154 -0.87 3.55 -14.60
C ASP A 154 -2.35 3.55 -14.96
N VAL A 155 -2.63 3.74 -16.24
CA VAL A 155 -3.99 3.85 -16.78
C VAL A 155 -4.75 2.51 -16.71
N VAL A 156 -4.05 1.39 -16.84
CA VAL A 156 -4.69 0.06 -16.83
C VAL A 156 -5.28 -0.23 -15.45
N ASN A 157 -4.49 -0.07 -14.38
CA ASN A 157 -4.98 -0.22 -13.02
C ASN A 157 -6.10 0.78 -12.73
N TYR A 158 -5.95 2.04 -13.15
CA TYR A 158 -6.96 3.05 -12.90
C TYR A 158 -8.31 2.70 -13.51
N LYS A 159 -8.33 2.25 -14.76
CA LYS A 159 -9.58 1.83 -15.43
C LYS A 159 -10.24 0.66 -14.70
N ILE A 160 -9.46 -0.31 -14.23
CA ILE A 160 -9.98 -1.44 -13.47
C ILE A 160 -10.65 -0.94 -12.18
N TYR A 161 -9.97 -0.07 -11.43
CA TYR A 161 -10.51 0.47 -10.19
C TYR A 161 -11.76 1.31 -10.43
N GLN A 162 -11.83 2.08 -11.52
CA GLN A 162 -13.01 2.87 -11.87
C GLN A 162 -14.22 1.98 -12.17
N GLU A 163 -14.01 0.84 -12.82
CA GLU A 163 -15.11 -0.11 -13.11
C GLU A 163 -15.59 -0.82 -11.84
N LEU A 164 -14.69 -1.20 -10.95
CA LEU A 164 -15.01 -1.95 -9.74
C LEU A 164 -15.48 -1.07 -8.59
N CYS A 165 -15.06 0.17 -8.54
CA CYS A 165 -15.39 1.13 -7.49
C CYS A 165 -15.75 2.47 -8.11
N PRO A 166 -16.93 2.60 -8.72
CA PRO A 166 -17.37 3.88 -9.25
C PRO A 166 -17.39 4.91 -8.14
N ILE A 167 -16.96 6.12 -8.45
CA ILE A 167 -17.02 7.23 -7.49
C ILE A 167 -18.49 7.46 -7.17
N ILE A 168 -18.88 7.15 -5.95
CA ILE A 168 -20.17 7.54 -5.41
C ILE A 168 -20.00 8.96 -4.91
N LYS A 169 -20.55 9.87 -5.65
CA LYS A 169 -20.56 11.27 -5.26
C LYS A 169 -21.56 11.51 -4.15
#